data_a2953f16ea7db5281ae32a9d293fa84a
#
_entry.id   a2953f16ea7db5281ae32a9d293fa84a
#
_cell.length_a   1.000
_cell.length_b   1.000
_cell.length_c   1.000
_cell.angle_alpha   90.00
_cell.angle_beta   90.00
_cell.angle_gamma   90.00
#
_symmetry.space_group_name_H-M   'P 1'
#
loop_
_entity.id
_entity.type
_entity.pdbx_description
1 polymer ?
#
loop_
_entity_poly.entity_id
_entity_poly.type
_entity_poly.pdbx_seq_one_letter_code
_entity_poly.pdbx_strand_id
1 'polypeptide(L)'
;GFTQEFVANQLKLSRQAISNWENDSRDINVRDLIAYAKLLEISFEDLELSLNQPSALTKESISKISDGVVPKHFNLKLQRQEQTEATSTQKLHVKIEGDKVIGVHILLSCLFLNKNKLIIRNCPTAFDFLNILYEFGKNEWSDSFTYEDTIEVSSKRMPTDITSLNKISRASIGTITALTYRYHHLLFAFPGGDDFCFRPIDLHLDILSTVASYTYNEENKIFYSEKNDLLNKNITLNCYADGSKSVGAFFNAISLAYFYPNEIRINGLSPDPTVSYLITLLESSTNRTVQYLTSDKIVISKVDSIEIKDAEITLPPDMSMLVSYVLLFWDELENIIFDNVFIRDIPQSYIDLFTKLGLDIIEDKHTIQFKKASQIESEYFEFLRLGA
;
A
#
# COMPACT_ATOMS: atom_id res chain seq x y z
N GLY A 1 1.96 -36.48 -5.36
CA GLY A 1 1.41 -35.17 -5.01
C GLY A 1 -0.08 -35.29 -4.77
N PHE A 2 -0.63 -34.42 -3.94
CA PHE A 2 -2.06 -34.37 -3.67
C PHE A 2 -2.83 -33.83 -4.87
N THR A 3 -4.07 -34.28 -5.07
CA THR A 3 -4.95 -33.72 -6.07
C THR A 3 -5.58 -32.43 -5.57
N GLN A 4 -5.94 -31.49 -6.48
CA GLN A 4 -6.65 -30.26 -6.13
C GLN A 4 -7.93 -30.53 -5.31
N GLU A 5 -8.62 -31.63 -5.64
CA GLU A 5 -9.85 -32.03 -4.95
C GLU A 5 -9.60 -32.51 -3.51
N PHE A 6 -8.51 -33.24 -3.29
CA PHE A 6 -8.08 -33.63 -1.94
C PHE A 6 -7.74 -32.41 -1.11
N VAL A 7 -6.94 -31.50 -1.64
CA VAL A 7 -6.54 -30.24 -0.95
C VAL A 7 -7.77 -29.40 -0.63
N ALA A 8 -8.66 -29.20 -1.57
CA ALA A 8 -9.89 -28.45 -1.40
C ALA A 8 -10.76 -29.01 -0.26
N ASN A 9 -10.92 -30.34 -0.21
CA ASN A 9 -11.67 -31.00 0.86
C ASN A 9 -11.02 -30.83 2.24
N GLN A 10 -9.69 -30.92 2.34
CA GLN A 10 -8.96 -30.74 3.61
C GLN A 10 -9.05 -29.30 4.12
N LEU A 11 -8.98 -28.31 3.23
CA LEU A 11 -9.04 -26.90 3.56
C LEU A 11 -10.47 -26.35 3.66
N LYS A 12 -11.50 -27.18 3.40
CA LYS A 12 -12.92 -26.77 3.31
C LYS A 12 -13.18 -25.65 2.30
N LEU A 13 -12.47 -25.72 1.16
CA LEU A 13 -12.57 -24.79 0.06
C LEU A 13 -13.13 -25.47 -1.20
N SER A 14 -13.46 -24.67 -2.20
CA SER A 14 -13.83 -25.22 -3.51
C SER A 14 -12.59 -25.64 -4.31
N ARG A 15 -12.70 -26.71 -5.11
CA ARG A 15 -11.66 -27.09 -6.05
C ARG A 15 -11.23 -25.92 -6.96
N GLN A 16 -12.20 -25.07 -7.34
CA GLN A 16 -11.94 -23.90 -8.16
C GLN A 16 -11.04 -22.87 -7.44
N ALA A 17 -11.17 -22.71 -6.11
CA ALA A 17 -10.29 -21.85 -5.33
C ALA A 17 -8.85 -22.34 -5.39
N ILE A 18 -8.62 -23.64 -5.17
CA ILE A 18 -7.29 -24.24 -5.27
C ILE A 18 -6.72 -24.10 -6.68
N SER A 19 -7.53 -24.39 -7.70
CA SER A 19 -7.12 -24.22 -9.10
C SER A 19 -6.76 -22.77 -9.43
N ASN A 20 -7.49 -21.81 -8.89
CA ASN A 20 -7.20 -20.41 -9.10
C ASN A 20 -5.86 -20.00 -8.45
N TRP A 21 -5.55 -20.51 -7.27
CA TRP A 21 -4.26 -20.26 -6.61
C TRP A 21 -3.10 -20.88 -7.37
N GLU A 22 -3.22 -22.14 -7.80
CA GLU A 22 -2.18 -22.86 -8.55
C GLU A 22 -1.94 -22.28 -9.97
N ASN A 23 -2.93 -21.57 -10.52
CA ASN A 23 -2.84 -20.93 -11.84
C ASN A 23 -2.67 -19.41 -11.77
N ASP A 24 -2.29 -18.86 -10.62
CA ASP A 24 -2.09 -17.41 -10.38
C ASP A 24 -3.27 -16.53 -10.84
N SER A 25 -4.47 -17.08 -10.86
CA SER A 25 -5.66 -16.36 -11.28
C SER A 25 -6.36 -15.65 -10.11
N ARG A 26 -5.95 -15.91 -8.88
CA ARG A 26 -6.43 -15.27 -7.66
C ARG A 26 -5.41 -15.43 -6.54
N ASP A 27 -5.20 -14.34 -5.78
CA ASP A 27 -4.32 -14.34 -4.62
C ASP A 27 -4.85 -15.25 -3.51
N ILE A 28 -3.94 -15.95 -2.83
CA ILE A 28 -4.22 -16.71 -1.63
C ILE A 28 -4.09 -15.77 -0.42
N ASN A 29 -5.09 -15.78 0.47
CA ASN A 29 -4.93 -15.04 1.72
C ASN A 29 -3.97 -15.78 2.68
N VAL A 30 -3.40 -15.06 3.65
CA VAL A 30 -2.37 -15.58 4.55
C VAL A 30 -2.83 -16.80 5.33
N ARG A 31 -4.09 -16.83 5.78
CA ARG A 31 -4.68 -17.97 6.51
C ARG A 31 -4.70 -19.23 5.66
N ASP A 32 -5.18 -19.10 4.43
CA ASP A 32 -5.30 -20.24 3.51
C ASP A 32 -3.91 -20.69 3.04
N LEU A 33 -2.97 -19.75 2.87
CA LEU A 33 -1.56 -20.07 2.57
C LEU A 33 -0.91 -20.89 3.67
N ILE A 34 -1.11 -20.52 4.94
CA ILE A 34 -0.61 -21.29 6.08
C ILE A 34 -1.21 -22.70 6.12
N ALA A 35 -2.53 -22.80 5.95
CA ALA A 35 -3.22 -24.08 5.95
C ALA A 35 -2.77 -24.96 4.75
N TYR A 36 -2.55 -24.36 3.60
CA TYR A 36 -2.04 -25.00 2.39
C TYR A 36 -0.59 -25.49 2.58
N ALA A 37 0.28 -24.65 3.14
CA ALA A 37 1.66 -25.01 3.45
C ALA A 37 1.74 -26.17 4.47
N LYS A 38 0.96 -26.10 5.55
CA LYS A 38 0.89 -27.18 6.54
C LYS A 38 0.42 -28.51 5.94
N LEU A 39 -0.59 -28.47 5.07
CA LEU A 39 -1.10 -29.67 4.39
C LEU A 39 -0.06 -30.30 3.46
N LEU A 40 0.77 -29.47 2.83
CA LEU A 40 1.83 -29.92 1.92
C LEU A 40 3.12 -30.29 2.66
N GLU A 41 3.13 -30.20 4.00
CA GLU A 41 4.34 -30.41 4.82
C GLU A 41 5.51 -29.52 4.41
N ILE A 42 5.21 -28.28 3.95
CA ILE A 42 6.21 -27.28 3.57
C ILE A 42 6.72 -26.67 4.87
N SER A 43 8.03 -26.77 5.09
CA SER A 43 8.67 -26.18 6.27
C SER A 43 8.72 -24.65 6.16
N PHE A 44 8.91 -24.00 7.29
CA PHE A 44 9.16 -22.56 7.35
C PHE A 44 10.33 -22.12 6.49
N GLU A 45 11.44 -22.86 6.54
CA GLU A 45 12.66 -22.58 5.78
C GLU A 45 12.42 -22.69 4.28
N ASP A 46 11.58 -23.64 3.83
CA ASP A 46 11.19 -23.76 2.42
C ASP A 46 10.33 -22.56 1.96
N LEU A 47 9.43 -22.10 2.84
CA LEU A 47 8.59 -20.93 2.55
C LEU A 47 9.44 -19.66 2.49
N GLU A 48 10.40 -19.51 3.40
CA GLU A 48 11.31 -18.39 3.46
C GLU A 48 12.30 -18.36 2.30
N LEU A 49 12.90 -19.52 1.96
CA LEU A 49 13.77 -19.61 0.80
C LEU A 49 13.05 -19.21 -0.48
N SER A 50 11.73 -19.45 -0.56
CA SER A 50 10.93 -19.02 -1.70
C SER A 50 10.58 -17.53 -1.67
N LEU A 51 10.48 -16.92 -0.47
CA LEU A 51 10.23 -15.49 -0.29
C LEU A 51 11.51 -14.66 -0.41
N ASN A 52 12.65 -15.19 0.05
CA ASN A 52 13.95 -14.52 0.07
C ASN A 52 14.85 -14.86 -1.14
N GLN A 53 14.47 -15.80 -2.00
CA GLN A 53 15.12 -15.79 -3.30
C GLN A 53 14.82 -14.43 -3.91
N PRO A 54 15.85 -13.68 -4.38
CA PRO A 54 15.61 -12.51 -5.19
C PRO A 54 14.84 -13.06 -6.39
N SER A 55 13.52 -13.14 -6.21
CA SER A 55 12.59 -13.50 -7.26
C SER A 55 12.96 -12.56 -8.35
N ALA A 56 13.56 -13.06 -9.35
CA ALA A 56 13.78 -12.58 -10.70
C ALA A 56 13.48 -11.08 -11.02
N LEU A 57 13.43 -10.19 -10.04
CA LEU A 57 13.58 -8.74 -10.16
C LEU A 57 15.09 -8.40 -10.23
N THR A 58 15.83 -9.16 -11.02
CA THR A 58 17.16 -8.79 -11.49
C THR A 58 17.01 -7.57 -12.38
N LYS A 59 18.07 -6.77 -12.55
CA LYS A 59 18.10 -5.66 -13.54
C LYS A 59 17.51 -6.07 -14.89
N GLU A 60 17.63 -7.35 -15.26
CA GLU A 60 17.11 -7.95 -16.49
C GLU A 60 15.58 -8.12 -16.48
N SER A 61 14.96 -8.38 -15.31
CA SER A 61 13.51 -8.48 -15.15
C SER A 61 12.86 -7.09 -15.12
N ILE A 62 13.52 -6.11 -14.54
CA ILE A 62 13.06 -4.72 -14.53
C ILE A 62 13.20 -4.09 -15.92
N SER A 63 14.27 -4.39 -16.67
CA SER A 63 14.37 -3.97 -18.06
C SER A 63 13.28 -4.62 -18.92
N LYS A 64 12.92 -5.87 -18.65
CA LYS A 64 11.81 -6.56 -19.34
C LYS A 64 10.42 -6.00 -18.96
N ILE A 65 10.27 -5.44 -17.75
CA ILE A 65 9.06 -4.70 -17.35
C ILE A 65 8.99 -3.37 -18.13
N SER A 66 10.10 -2.68 -18.28
CA SER A 66 10.18 -1.45 -19.11
C SER A 66 9.91 -1.73 -20.59
N ASP A 67 10.22 -2.94 -21.07
CA ASP A 67 9.97 -3.38 -22.44
C ASP A 67 8.55 -3.96 -22.66
N GLY A 68 7.65 -3.81 -21.69
CA GLY A 68 6.25 -4.21 -21.79
C GLY A 68 6.01 -5.73 -21.64
N VAL A 69 7.01 -6.49 -21.23
CA VAL A 69 6.89 -7.93 -20.97
C VAL A 69 6.71 -8.16 -19.47
N VAL A 70 5.47 -8.15 -19.01
CA VAL A 70 5.14 -8.66 -17.67
C VAL A 70 5.37 -10.17 -17.70
N PRO A 71 6.18 -10.73 -16.78
CA PRO A 71 6.26 -12.18 -16.64
C PRO A 71 4.87 -12.71 -16.29
N LYS A 72 4.24 -13.43 -17.20
CA LYS A 72 2.90 -14.01 -16.98
C LYS A 72 2.86 -15.11 -15.91
N HIS A 73 4.00 -15.49 -15.36
CA HIS A 73 4.11 -16.58 -14.40
C HIS A 73 5.21 -16.29 -13.39
N PHE A 74 4.82 -15.96 -12.15
CA PHE A 74 5.65 -16.19 -10.99
C PHE A 74 5.52 -17.68 -10.65
N ASN A 75 6.46 -18.50 -11.14
CA ASN A 75 6.55 -19.89 -10.72
C ASN A 75 7.21 -19.94 -9.34
N LEU A 76 6.42 -20.02 -8.29
CA LEU A 76 6.89 -20.41 -6.96
C LEU A 76 7.31 -21.89 -7.07
N LYS A 77 8.56 -22.15 -7.41
CA LYS A 77 9.15 -23.48 -7.33
C LYS A 77 9.64 -23.69 -5.91
N LEU A 78 8.78 -24.25 -5.07
CA LEU A 78 9.18 -24.79 -3.77
C LEU A 78 10.04 -26.04 -4.03
N GLN A 79 11.35 -25.93 -3.84
CA GLN A 79 12.27 -27.07 -3.89
C GLN A 79 12.62 -27.48 -2.47
N ARG A 80 12.25 -28.72 -2.11
CA ARG A 80 12.67 -29.33 -0.84
C ARG A 80 14.19 -29.53 -0.91
N GLN A 81 14.94 -28.84 -0.06
CA GLN A 81 16.35 -29.17 0.19
C GLN A 81 16.40 -30.27 1.26
N GLU A 82 17.17 -31.33 1.02
CA GLU A 82 17.43 -32.33 2.05
C GLU A 82 18.21 -31.67 3.19
N GLN A 83 17.67 -31.77 4.40
CA GLN A 83 18.28 -31.24 5.60
C GLN A 83 19.62 -31.92 5.85
N THR A 84 20.72 -31.20 5.70
CA THR A 84 21.95 -31.51 6.42
C THR A 84 21.80 -30.93 7.82
N GLU A 85 21.93 -31.78 8.85
CA GLU A 85 21.94 -31.38 10.26
C GLU A 85 22.94 -30.24 10.49
N ALA A 86 22.45 -29.00 10.55
CA ALA A 86 23.24 -27.85 10.92
C ALA A 86 22.96 -27.49 12.37
N THR A 87 23.83 -27.95 13.24
CA THR A 87 24.00 -27.40 14.59
C THR A 87 24.58 -26.00 14.53
N SER A 88 23.79 -25.00 14.19
CA SER A 88 24.16 -23.61 14.43
C SER A 88 22.92 -22.83 14.88
N THR A 89 23.05 -22.15 16.01
CA THR A 89 22.12 -21.18 16.59
C THR A 89 22.07 -19.88 15.77
N GLN A 90 22.04 -19.95 14.43
CA GLN A 90 21.97 -18.77 13.60
C GLN A 90 20.51 -18.30 13.56
N LYS A 91 20.28 -17.07 14.03
CA LYS A 91 18.95 -16.46 13.97
C LYS A 91 18.60 -16.08 12.53
N LEU A 92 17.34 -16.23 12.21
CA LEU A 92 16.78 -15.86 10.93
C LEU A 92 16.58 -14.35 10.85
N HIS A 93 16.99 -13.72 9.77
CA HIS A 93 16.78 -12.32 9.49
C HIS A 93 15.66 -12.13 8.47
N VAL A 94 14.60 -11.42 8.85
CA VAL A 94 13.45 -11.10 8.01
C VAL A 94 13.37 -9.59 7.83
N LYS A 95 13.61 -9.10 6.62
CA LYS A 95 13.47 -7.67 6.31
C LYS A 95 11.99 -7.29 6.19
N ILE A 96 11.56 -6.28 6.96
CA ILE A 96 10.26 -5.65 6.78
C ILE A 96 10.40 -4.53 5.75
N GLU A 97 9.67 -4.66 4.67
CA GLU A 97 9.63 -3.66 3.59
C GLU A 97 8.83 -2.42 4.00
N GLY A 98 8.87 -1.40 3.16
CA GLY A 98 8.07 -0.20 3.36
C GLY A 98 6.57 -0.47 3.26
N ASP A 99 5.80 0.33 4.00
CA ASP A 99 4.34 0.21 4.06
C ASP A 99 3.71 0.36 2.67
N LYS A 100 2.98 -0.66 2.25
CA LYS A 100 2.35 -0.75 0.93
C LYS A 100 1.32 0.36 0.73
N VAL A 101 0.50 0.63 1.73
CA VAL A 101 -0.62 1.58 1.61
C VAL A 101 -0.08 3.00 1.47
N ILE A 102 0.86 3.38 2.34
CA ILE A 102 1.55 4.68 2.27
C ILE A 102 2.29 4.78 0.94
N GLY A 103 3.05 3.74 0.56
CA GLY A 103 3.83 3.70 -0.67
C GLY A 103 2.99 3.94 -1.92
N VAL A 104 1.82 3.30 -2.02
CA VAL A 104 0.89 3.49 -3.14
C VAL A 104 0.40 4.94 -3.25
N HIS A 105 0.02 5.58 -2.13
CA HIS A 105 -0.45 6.96 -2.14
C HIS A 105 0.68 7.94 -2.49
N ILE A 106 1.88 7.71 -1.95
CA ILE A 106 3.07 8.51 -2.26
C ILE A 106 3.45 8.38 -3.74
N LEU A 107 3.45 7.15 -4.28
CA LEU A 107 3.76 6.91 -5.69
C LEU A 107 2.74 7.61 -6.63
N LEU A 108 1.44 7.52 -6.32
CA LEU A 108 0.40 8.22 -7.08
C LEU A 108 0.58 9.74 -7.04
N SER A 109 1.13 10.28 -5.96
CA SER A 109 1.41 11.72 -5.83
C SER A 109 2.47 12.22 -6.81
N CYS A 110 3.29 11.33 -7.39
CA CYS A 110 4.21 11.69 -8.48
C CYS A 110 3.49 12.40 -9.64
N LEU A 111 2.24 12.02 -9.91
CA LEU A 111 1.42 12.66 -10.96
C LEU A 111 1.20 14.16 -10.74
N PHE A 112 1.44 14.69 -9.54
CA PHE A 112 1.25 16.10 -9.21
C PHE A 112 2.54 16.93 -9.28
N LEU A 113 3.70 16.29 -9.41
CA LEU A 113 5.00 16.94 -9.27
C LEU A 113 5.54 17.63 -10.55
N ASN A 114 4.78 17.64 -11.65
CA ASN A 114 5.05 18.44 -12.86
C ASN A 114 6.53 18.43 -13.33
N LYS A 115 7.06 17.24 -13.65
CA LYS A 115 8.44 16.97 -14.09
C LYS A 115 9.50 17.01 -12.98
N ASN A 116 9.14 17.36 -11.75
CA ASN A 116 10.05 17.22 -10.64
C ASN A 116 10.16 15.74 -10.22
N LYS A 117 11.23 15.44 -9.51
CA LYS A 117 11.56 14.08 -9.08
C LYS A 117 10.95 13.79 -7.73
N LEU A 118 10.50 12.57 -7.57
CA LEU A 118 10.13 11.97 -6.30
C LEU A 118 11.06 10.77 -6.04
N ILE A 119 11.82 10.84 -4.98
CA ILE A 119 12.64 9.73 -4.50
C ILE A 119 11.89 9.06 -3.37
N ILE A 120 11.59 7.78 -3.53
CA ILE A 120 10.92 6.96 -2.52
C ILE A 120 11.91 5.91 -2.05
N ARG A 121 12.24 5.91 -0.75
CA ARG A 121 13.11 4.92 -0.13
C ARG A 121 12.31 3.89 0.65
N ASN A 122 12.90 2.71 0.85
CA ASN A 122 12.27 1.58 1.49
C ASN A 122 10.97 1.19 0.77
N CYS A 123 11.05 1.02 -0.55
CA CYS A 123 9.88 0.68 -1.37
C CYS A 123 9.37 -0.73 -1.10
N PRO A 124 8.04 -0.93 -1.06
CA PRO A 124 7.48 -2.27 -1.01
C PRO A 124 7.62 -2.99 -2.34
N THR A 125 7.75 -4.31 -2.31
CA THR A 125 7.67 -5.18 -3.49
C THR A 125 6.24 -5.63 -3.79
N ALA A 126 5.26 -5.07 -3.08
CA ALA A 126 3.85 -5.41 -3.23
C ALA A 126 3.33 -5.19 -4.65
N PHE A 127 2.53 -6.14 -5.14
CA PHE A 127 1.99 -6.16 -6.50
C PHE A 127 1.27 -4.87 -6.90
N ASP A 128 0.45 -4.30 -6.00
CA ASP A 128 -0.27 -3.04 -6.25
C ASP A 128 0.68 -1.89 -6.55
N PHE A 129 1.78 -1.78 -5.80
CA PHE A 129 2.79 -0.75 -5.98
C PHE A 129 3.53 -0.91 -7.32
N LEU A 130 3.97 -2.13 -7.63
CA LEU A 130 4.68 -2.44 -8.88
C LEU A 130 3.79 -2.27 -10.12
N ASN A 131 2.51 -2.63 -10.02
CA ASN A 131 1.57 -2.45 -11.12
C ASN A 131 1.30 -0.98 -11.44
N ILE A 132 1.27 -0.10 -10.44
CA ILE A 132 1.15 1.34 -10.67
C ILE A 132 2.38 1.86 -11.40
N LEU A 133 3.59 1.46 -11.00
CA LEU A 133 4.82 1.81 -11.71
C LEU A 133 4.80 1.35 -13.17
N TYR A 134 4.38 0.10 -13.37
CA TYR A 134 4.24 -0.45 -14.72
C TYR A 134 3.25 0.35 -15.57
N GLU A 135 2.07 0.68 -14.99
CA GLU A 135 1.05 1.46 -15.71
C GLU A 135 1.55 2.88 -16.03
N PHE A 136 2.33 3.48 -15.13
CA PHE A 136 2.96 4.78 -15.37
C PHE A 136 3.93 4.73 -16.56
N GLY A 137 4.81 3.72 -16.61
CA GLY A 137 5.75 3.53 -17.71
C GLY A 137 5.07 3.19 -19.03
N LYS A 138 4.10 2.26 -19.01
CA LYS A 138 3.33 1.83 -20.18
C LYS A 138 2.59 2.97 -20.87
N ASN A 139 2.05 3.92 -20.09
CA ASN A 139 1.32 5.06 -20.61
C ASN A 139 2.20 6.31 -20.79
N GLU A 140 3.49 6.19 -20.58
CA GLU A 140 4.46 7.31 -20.67
C GLU A 140 4.12 8.48 -19.73
N TRP A 141 3.48 8.19 -18.58
CA TRP A 141 3.15 9.21 -17.59
C TRP A 141 4.33 9.60 -16.73
N SER A 142 5.28 8.67 -16.53
CA SER A 142 6.51 8.94 -15.80
C SER A 142 7.69 8.16 -16.35
N ASP A 143 8.90 8.64 -16.04
CA ASP A 143 10.12 7.84 -16.01
C ASP A 143 10.34 7.34 -14.59
N SER A 144 10.82 6.12 -14.46
CA SER A 144 11.22 5.56 -13.17
C SER A 144 12.59 4.89 -13.27
N PHE A 145 13.37 5.03 -12.21
CA PHE A 145 14.65 4.36 -12.04
C PHE A 145 14.66 3.69 -10.67
N THR A 146 14.94 2.40 -10.63
CA THR A 146 14.96 1.62 -9.39
C THR A 146 16.39 1.25 -9.04
N TYR A 147 16.77 1.47 -7.79
CA TYR A 147 18.05 1.11 -7.23
C TYR A 147 17.85 0.51 -5.83
N GLU A 148 18.17 -0.76 -5.64
CA GLU A 148 17.87 -1.51 -4.41
C GLU A 148 16.40 -1.38 -4.00
N ASP A 149 16.13 -0.83 -2.80
CA ASP A 149 14.79 -0.56 -2.28
C ASP A 149 14.35 0.91 -2.48
N THR A 150 15.01 1.61 -3.39
CA THR A 150 14.75 3.02 -3.68
C THR A 150 14.27 3.18 -5.12
N ILE A 151 13.25 3.99 -5.31
CA ILE A 151 12.72 4.34 -6.62
C ILE A 151 12.76 5.85 -6.80
N GLU A 152 13.34 6.30 -7.91
CA GLU A 152 13.22 7.67 -8.40
C GLU A 152 12.17 7.69 -9.50
N VAL A 153 11.14 8.52 -9.35
CA VAL A 153 10.05 8.68 -10.32
C VAL A 153 9.96 10.15 -10.71
N SER A 154 9.84 10.43 -11.99
CA SER A 154 9.58 11.78 -12.49
C SER A 154 8.42 11.80 -13.47
N SER A 155 7.44 12.67 -13.24
CA SER A 155 6.29 12.83 -14.11
C SER A 155 6.69 13.41 -15.47
N LYS A 156 6.27 12.77 -16.55
CA LYS A 156 6.48 13.24 -17.95
C LYS A 156 5.24 13.88 -18.53
N ARG A 157 4.20 13.08 -18.58
CA ARG A 157 2.91 13.42 -19.15
C ARG A 157 1.84 13.07 -18.15
N MET A 158 0.95 13.98 -17.90
CA MET A 158 -0.12 13.72 -16.96
C MET A 158 -1.37 13.20 -17.68
N PRO A 159 -2.06 12.22 -17.08
CA PRO A 159 -3.22 11.60 -17.70
C PRO A 159 -4.46 12.49 -17.65
N THR A 160 -5.22 12.48 -18.74
CA THR A 160 -6.63 12.94 -18.79
C THR A 160 -7.60 11.76 -18.84
N ASP A 161 -7.06 10.55 -18.80
CA ASP A 161 -7.78 9.28 -18.68
C ASP A 161 -6.99 8.38 -17.75
N ILE A 162 -7.60 8.02 -16.61
CA ILE A 162 -7.03 7.13 -15.59
C ILE A 162 -7.86 5.86 -15.41
N THR A 163 -8.71 5.53 -16.37
CA THR A 163 -9.59 4.34 -16.27
C THR A 163 -8.82 3.04 -16.12
N SER A 164 -7.65 2.91 -16.75
CA SER A 164 -6.77 1.75 -16.59
C SER A 164 -6.16 1.69 -15.19
N LEU A 165 -5.71 2.82 -14.64
CA LEU A 165 -5.15 2.92 -13.30
C LEU A 165 -6.21 2.62 -12.21
N ASN A 166 -7.46 3.06 -12.42
CA ASN A 166 -8.56 2.77 -11.51
C ASN A 166 -8.84 1.26 -11.41
N LYS A 167 -8.65 0.49 -12.49
CA LYS A 167 -8.83 -0.97 -12.47
C LYS A 167 -7.77 -1.68 -11.64
N ILE A 168 -6.57 -1.10 -11.55
CA ILE A 168 -5.41 -1.68 -10.87
C ILE A 168 -5.43 -1.34 -9.39
N SER A 169 -5.69 -0.09 -9.04
CA SER A 169 -5.57 0.40 -7.67
C SER A 169 -6.73 1.27 -7.26
N ARG A 170 -7.36 0.90 -6.13
CA ARG A 170 -8.42 1.72 -5.53
C ARG A 170 -7.92 3.10 -5.11
N ALA A 171 -6.67 3.22 -4.65
CA ALA A 171 -6.11 4.50 -4.21
C ALA A 171 -6.09 5.56 -5.33
N SER A 172 -6.09 5.13 -6.59
CA SER A 172 -6.07 6.03 -7.75
C SER A 172 -7.29 6.96 -7.82
N ILE A 173 -8.43 6.60 -7.20
CA ILE A 173 -9.59 7.49 -7.11
C ILE A 173 -9.28 8.77 -6.32
N GLY A 174 -8.26 8.75 -5.45
CA GLY A 174 -7.78 9.92 -4.72
C GLY A 174 -7.06 10.96 -5.59
N THR A 175 -6.86 10.70 -6.89
CA THR A 175 -6.21 11.65 -7.80
C THR A 175 -7.21 12.45 -8.64
N ILE A 176 -8.50 12.09 -8.66
CA ILE A 176 -9.49 12.61 -9.62
C ILE A 176 -9.69 14.12 -9.51
N THR A 177 -9.78 14.66 -8.30
CA THR A 177 -10.04 16.10 -8.11
C THR A 177 -8.87 16.96 -8.57
N ALA A 178 -7.64 16.56 -8.22
CA ALA A 178 -6.43 17.25 -8.62
C ALA A 178 -6.23 17.23 -10.14
N LEU A 179 -6.39 16.08 -10.77
CA LEU A 179 -6.22 15.91 -12.21
C LEU A 179 -7.29 16.65 -13.00
N THR A 180 -8.57 16.56 -12.59
CA THR A 180 -9.66 17.32 -13.22
C THR A 180 -9.42 18.83 -13.12
N TYR A 181 -9.03 19.30 -11.92
CA TYR A 181 -8.75 20.73 -11.72
C TYR A 181 -7.60 21.22 -12.60
N ARG A 182 -6.54 20.41 -12.73
CA ARG A 182 -5.33 20.77 -13.50
C ARG A 182 -5.55 20.75 -15.00
N TYR A 183 -6.27 19.74 -15.53
CA TYR A 183 -6.40 19.49 -16.98
C TYR A 183 -7.76 19.89 -17.54
N HIS A 184 -8.62 20.47 -16.73
CA HIS A 184 -9.97 20.90 -17.04
C HIS A 184 -10.96 19.75 -17.27
N HIS A 185 -10.50 18.54 -17.61
CA HIS A 185 -11.34 17.34 -17.77
C HIS A 185 -10.57 16.07 -17.40
N LEU A 186 -11.31 15.02 -17.04
CA LEU A 186 -10.76 13.71 -16.71
C LEU A 186 -11.78 12.60 -16.99
N LEU A 187 -11.31 11.50 -17.57
CA LEU A 187 -12.00 10.22 -17.62
C LEU A 187 -11.52 9.33 -16.49
N PHE A 188 -12.43 8.77 -15.72
CA PHE A 188 -12.13 7.82 -14.65
C PHE A 188 -13.24 6.78 -14.49
N ALA A 189 -12.95 5.64 -13.85
CA ALA A 189 -13.88 4.55 -13.63
C ALA A 189 -14.07 4.28 -12.14
N PHE A 190 -15.05 3.44 -11.80
CA PHE A 190 -15.11 2.87 -10.46
C PHE A 190 -13.79 2.15 -10.16
N PRO A 191 -13.20 2.40 -8.98
CA PRO A 191 -11.93 1.79 -8.63
C PRO A 191 -12.10 0.28 -8.41
N GLY A 192 -11.16 -0.47 -8.97
CA GLY A 192 -10.98 -1.90 -8.71
C GLY A 192 -10.38 -2.16 -7.33
N GLY A 193 -9.68 -3.26 -7.19
CA GLY A 193 -9.10 -3.78 -5.95
C GLY A 193 -9.86 -5.01 -5.49
N ASP A 194 -9.67 -5.42 -4.23
CA ASP A 194 -10.27 -6.63 -3.66
C ASP A 194 -11.80 -6.58 -3.71
N ASP A 195 -12.40 -7.62 -4.27
CA ASP A 195 -13.86 -7.74 -4.48
C ASP A 195 -14.54 -8.47 -3.31
N PHE A 196 -14.30 -8.00 -2.08
CA PHE A 196 -14.93 -8.61 -0.91
C PHE A 196 -16.08 -7.80 -0.31
N CYS A 197 -16.22 -6.51 -0.67
CA CYS A 197 -17.38 -5.70 -0.30
C CYS A 197 -17.52 -4.47 -1.19
N PHE A 198 -18.75 -3.94 -1.28
CA PHE A 198 -19.00 -2.65 -1.90
C PHE A 198 -18.32 -1.54 -1.09
N ARG A 199 -17.50 -0.74 -1.76
CA ARG A 199 -16.82 0.41 -1.16
C ARG A 199 -17.26 1.67 -1.90
N PRO A 200 -18.11 2.52 -1.30
CA PRO A 200 -18.62 3.71 -1.94
C PRO A 200 -17.50 4.71 -2.28
N ILE A 201 -17.73 5.55 -3.29
CA ILE A 201 -16.84 6.64 -3.70
C ILE A 201 -17.47 8.02 -3.50
N ASP A 202 -18.58 8.08 -2.77
CA ASP A 202 -19.40 9.29 -2.59
C ASP A 202 -18.58 10.45 -2.06
N LEU A 203 -17.76 10.23 -1.02
CA LEU A 203 -16.86 11.26 -0.48
C LEU A 203 -15.86 11.80 -1.53
N HIS A 204 -15.41 10.95 -2.44
CA HIS A 204 -14.54 11.39 -3.53
C HIS A 204 -15.29 12.24 -4.55
N LEU A 205 -16.53 11.89 -4.87
CA LEU A 205 -17.39 12.65 -5.77
C LEU A 205 -17.84 13.98 -5.14
N ASP A 206 -18.11 13.99 -3.84
CA ASP A 206 -18.42 15.23 -3.09
C ASP A 206 -17.25 16.21 -3.12
N ILE A 207 -16.03 15.73 -2.89
CA ILE A 207 -14.80 16.54 -2.98
C ILE A 207 -14.64 17.06 -4.42
N LEU A 208 -14.78 16.20 -5.44
CA LEU A 208 -14.71 16.58 -6.84
C LEU A 208 -15.73 17.67 -7.17
N SER A 209 -16.98 17.52 -6.69
CA SER A 209 -18.09 18.45 -6.95
C SER A 209 -17.85 19.87 -6.43
N THR A 210 -16.88 20.06 -5.52
CA THR A 210 -16.50 21.42 -5.05
C THR A 210 -15.79 22.22 -6.12
N VAL A 211 -15.15 21.58 -7.11
CA VAL A 211 -14.30 22.22 -8.14
C VAL A 211 -14.66 21.84 -9.57
N ALA A 212 -15.52 20.84 -9.76
CA ALA A 212 -15.87 20.29 -11.06
C ALA A 212 -17.32 19.78 -11.09
N SER A 213 -17.87 19.64 -12.28
CA SER A 213 -19.06 18.82 -12.55
C SER A 213 -18.63 17.46 -13.08
N TYR A 214 -19.49 16.47 -12.97
CA TYR A 214 -19.23 15.15 -13.57
C TYR A 214 -20.53 14.51 -14.10
N THR A 215 -20.36 13.60 -15.05
CA THR A 215 -21.40 12.74 -15.59
C THR A 215 -20.94 11.29 -15.53
N TYR A 216 -21.88 10.36 -15.36
CA TYR A 216 -21.61 8.92 -15.37
C TYR A 216 -22.30 8.26 -16.53
N ASN A 217 -21.56 7.51 -17.32
CA ASN A 217 -22.11 6.71 -18.41
C ASN A 217 -22.26 5.25 -17.90
N GLU A 218 -23.51 4.78 -17.82
CA GLU A 218 -23.85 3.45 -17.29
C GLU A 218 -23.41 2.30 -18.21
N GLU A 219 -23.36 2.51 -19.52
CA GLU A 219 -23.01 1.46 -20.48
C GLU A 219 -21.55 1.05 -20.35
N ASN A 220 -20.63 2.01 -20.32
CA ASN A 220 -19.21 1.75 -20.24
C ASN A 220 -18.62 1.87 -18.83
N LYS A 221 -19.44 2.27 -17.84
CA LYS A 221 -19.08 2.47 -16.43
C LYS A 221 -17.96 3.51 -16.23
N ILE A 222 -17.96 4.56 -17.05
CA ILE A 222 -16.94 5.63 -17.02
C ILE A 222 -17.58 6.93 -16.55
N PHE A 223 -16.87 7.64 -15.71
CA PHE A 223 -17.14 9.03 -15.34
C PHE A 223 -16.37 9.96 -16.27
N TYR A 224 -17.02 11.06 -16.63
CA TYR A 224 -16.37 12.23 -17.24
C TYR A 224 -16.56 13.39 -16.29
N SER A 225 -15.47 14.06 -15.93
CA SER A 225 -15.51 15.26 -15.09
C SER A 225 -14.93 16.46 -15.85
N GLU A 226 -15.47 17.64 -15.54
CA GLU A 226 -15.07 18.91 -16.13
C GLU A 226 -14.97 19.99 -15.07
N LYS A 227 -13.87 20.74 -15.07
CA LYS A 227 -13.61 21.81 -14.12
C LYS A 227 -14.61 22.96 -14.26
N ASN A 228 -15.08 23.48 -13.14
CA ASN A 228 -15.95 24.65 -13.10
C ASN A 228 -15.15 25.94 -13.25
N ASP A 229 -15.65 26.90 -14.03
CA ASP A 229 -14.96 28.14 -14.38
C ASP A 229 -14.76 29.16 -13.23
N LEU A 230 -15.36 28.95 -12.06
CA LEU A 230 -15.59 30.03 -11.09
C LEU A 230 -14.88 29.87 -9.74
N LEU A 231 -13.68 29.34 -9.67
CA LEU A 231 -13.06 29.06 -8.37
C LEU A 231 -11.85 29.94 -8.05
N ASN A 232 -12.14 31.14 -7.53
CA ASN A 232 -11.13 31.97 -6.86
C ASN A 232 -11.56 32.28 -5.40
N LYS A 233 -11.86 31.22 -4.60
CA LYS A 233 -12.31 31.34 -3.21
C LYS A 233 -11.68 30.27 -2.34
N ASN A 234 -11.61 30.51 -1.03
CA ASN A 234 -11.26 29.48 -0.05
C ASN A 234 -12.31 28.36 -0.05
N ILE A 235 -11.88 27.12 0.10
CA ILE A 235 -12.76 25.95 0.07
C ILE A 235 -12.62 25.13 1.36
N THR A 236 -13.68 24.39 1.67
CA THR A 236 -13.68 23.41 2.76
C THR A 236 -14.08 22.06 2.22
N LEU A 237 -13.28 21.04 2.50
CA LEU A 237 -13.44 19.66 2.04
C LEU A 237 -13.66 18.75 3.25
N ASN A 238 -14.57 17.79 3.14
CA ASN A 238 -14.88 16.86 4.20
C ASN A 238 -14.46 15.44 3.80
N CYS A 239 -13.70 14.78 4.68
CA CYS A 239 -13.16 13.44 4.48
C CYS A 239 -13.81 12.42 5.42
N TYR A 240 -15.02 12.65 5.86
CA TYR A 240 -15.77 11.76 6.76
C TYR A 240 -17.23 11.64 6.34
N ALA A 241 -17.81 10.49 6.60
CA ALA A 241 -19.24 10.22 6.51
C ALA A 241 -19.63 9.23 7.63
N ASP A 242 -20.81 9.41 8.22
CA ASP A 242 -21.39 8.51 9.24
C ASP A 242 -20.43 8.17 10.38
N GLY A 243 -19.62 9.14 10.79
CA GLY A 243 -18.62 8.98 11.87
C GLY A 243 -17.32 8.30 11.44
N SER A 244 -17.22 7.79 10.21
CA SER A 244 -16.00 7.17 9.67
C SER A 244 -15.17 8.18 8.88
N LYS A 245 -13.85 8.16 9.11
CA LYS A 245 -12.88 9.01 8.44
C LYS A 245 -12.19 8.22 7.32
N SER A 246 -12.09 8.80 6.12
CA SER A 246 -11.55 8.13 4.94
C SER A 246 -10.16 8.66 4.56
N VAL A 247 -9.15 7.80 4.60
CA VAL A 247 -7.79 8.09 4.09
C VAL A 247 -7.81 8.39 2.59
N GLY A 248 -8.58 7.63 1.81
CA GLY A 248 -8.71 7.86 0.37
C GLY A 248 -9.33 9.22 0.04
N ALA A 249 -10.41 9.61 0.76
CA ALA A 249 -11.00 10.93 0.61
C ALA A 249 -10.03 12.05 1.05
N PHE A 250 -9.25 11.84 2.11
CA PHE A 250 -8.19 12.76 2.49
C PHE A 250 -7.13 12.90 1.39
N PHE A 251 -6.69 11.80 0.79
CA PHE A 251 -5.76 11.85 -0.34
C PHE A 251 -6.34 12.66 -1.51
N ASN A 252 -7.62 12.46 -1.84
CA ASN A 252 -8.29 13.23 -2.88
C ASN A 252 -8.36 14.73 -2.54
N ALA A 253 -8.62 15.07 -1.28
CA ALA A 253 -8.68 16.46 -0.82
C ALA A 253 -7.30 17.15 -0.83
N ILE A 254 -6.27 16.50 -0.27
CA ILE A 254 -4.93 17.10 -0.17
C ILE A 254 -4.24 17.20 -1.54
N SER A 255 -4.51 16.27 -2.46
CA SER A 255 -3.93 16.30 -3.81
C SER A 255 -4.32 17.55 -4.59
N LEU A 256 -5.51 18.13 -4.32
CA LEU A 256 -5.93 19.39 -4.93
C LEU A 256 -4.99 20.55 -4.59
N ALA A 257 -4.33 20.51 -3.43
CA ALA A 257 -3.43 21.57 -2.98
C ALA A 257 -2.18 21.75 -3.87
N TYR A 258 -1.86 20.78 -4.70
CA TYR A 258 -0.78 20.91 -5.70
C TYR A 258 -1.13 21.86 -6.85
N PHE A 259 -2.41 22.19 -7.02
CA PHE A 259 -2.85 23.01 -8.18
C PHE A 259 -3.81 24.15 -7.79
N TYR A 260 -4.45 24.07 -6.62
CA TYR A 260 -5.39 25.09 -6.16
C TYR A 260 -4.68 26.10 -5.24
N PRO A 261 -4.47 27.37 -5.63
CA PRO A 261 -3.61 28.27 -4.88
C PRO A 261 -4.25 28.88 -3.62
N ASN A 262 -5.59 28.91 -3.54
CA ASN A 262 -6.28 29.48 -2.39
C ASN A 262 -6.22 28.56 -1.16
N GLU A 263 -6.72 29.06 -0.04
CA GLU A 263 -6.80 28.31 1.21
C GLU A 263 -7.73 27.08 1.05
N ILE A 264 -7.27 25.93 1.53
CA ILE A 264 -8.06 24.70 1.60
C ILE A 264 -8.15 24.29 3.07
N ARG A 265 -9.38 24.12 3.56
CA ARG A 265 -9.67 23.52 4.87
C ARG A 265 -10.08 22.07 4.65
N ILE A 266 -9.49 21.15 5.39
CA ILE A 266 -9.83 19.73 5.33
C ILE A 266 -10.29 19.30 6.75
N ASN A 267 -11.49 18.74 6.81
CA ASN A 267 -12.08 18.17 8.01
C ASN A 267 -12.13 16.66 7.93
N GLY A 268 -12.02 15.98 9.07
CA GLY A 268 -12.13 14.52 9.16
C GLY A 268 -10.82 13.81 8.89
N LEU A 269 -9.71 14.29 9.48
CA LEU A 269 -8.42 13.59 9.38
C LEU A 269 -8.49 12.24 10.06
N SER A 270 -8.13 11.19 9.32
CA SER A 270 -7.91 9.87 9.89
C SER A 270 -6.64 9.87 10.76
N PRO A 271 -6.60 9.09 11.85
CA PRO A 271 -5.38 8.87 12.61
C PRO A 271 -4.37 7.95 11.88
N ASP A 272 -4.72 7.46 10.70
CA ASP A 272 -3.87 6.62 9.88
C ASP A 272 -2.56 7.35 9.51
N PRO A 273 -1.39 6.70 9.64
CA PRO A 273 -0.10 7.29 9.31
C PRO A 273 0.00 7.86 7.90
N THR A 274 -0.72 7.30 6.93
CA THR A 274 -0.76 7.79 5.54
C THR A 274 -1.06 9.29 5.47
N VAL A 275 -1.92 9.79 6.36
CA VAL A 275 -2.28 11.22 6.43
C VAL A 275 -1.05 12.09 6.68
N SER A 276 -0.22 11.73 7.65
CA SER A 276 0.99 12.51 7.98
C SER A 276 2.03 12.45 6.87
N TYR A 277 2.19 11.32 6.20
CA TYR A 277 3.11 11.17 5.05
C TYR A 277 2.67 12.01 3.86
N LEU A 278 1.38 12.09 3.57
CA LEU A 278 0.84 12.94 2.50
C LEU A 278 1.02 14.43 2.82
N ILE A 279 0.84 14.84 4.07
CA ILE A 279 1.11 16.22 4.51
C ILE A 279 2.60 16.52 4.34
N THR A 280 3.47 15.66 4.84
CA THR A 280 4.93 15.81 4.73
C THR A 280 5.37 15.92 3.27
N LEU A 281 4.79 15.09 2.39
CA LEU A 281 5.11 15.17 0.97
C LEU A 281 4.65 16.50 0.36
N LEU A 282 3.43 16.97 0.65
CA LEU A 282 2.95 18.26 0.16
C LEU A 282 3.88 19.41 0.59
N GLU A 283 4.25 19.49 1.88
CA GLU A 283 5.12 20.54 2.40
C GLU A 283 6.55 20.46 1.89
N SER A 284 7.09 19.24 1.71
CA SER A 284 8.45 19.05 1.18
C SER A 284 8.55 19.29 -0.31
N SER A 285 7.49 19.02 -1.08
CA SER A 285 7.48 19.14 -2.54
C SER A 285 6.88 20.45 -3.07
N THR A 286 6.35 21.32 -2.19
CA THR A 286 5.75 22.59 -2.59
C THR A 286 6.16 23.74 -1.65
N ASN A 287 5.68 24.94 -1.96
CA ASN A 287 5.74 26.11 -1.06
C ASN A 287 4.48 26.24 -0.18
N ARG A 288 3.65 25.20 -0.05
CA ARG A 288 2.46 25.19 0.80
C ARG A 288 2.85 24.82 2.24
N THR A 289 2.11 25.35 3.21
CA THR A 289 2.23 24.98 4.63
C THR A 289 0.90 24.47 5.15
N VAL A 290 0.97 23.51 6.06
CA VAL A 290 -0.20 22.87 6.67
C VAL A 290 -0.26 23.22 8.15
N GLN A 291 -1.38 23.79 8.61
CA GLN A 291 -1.62 24.11 10.01
C GLN A 291 -2.73 23.22 10.57
N TYR A 292 -2.46 22.54 11.65
CA TYR A 292 -3.47 21.82 12.42
C TYR A 292 -4.32 22.81 13.23
N LEU A 293 -5.63 22.81 13.00
CA LEU A 293 -6.59 23.55 13.83
C LEU A 293 -7.05 22.73 15.03
N THR A 294 -7.24 21.42 14.80
CA THR A 294 -7.57 20.41 15.80
C THR A 294 -6.95 19.09 15.40
N SER A 295 -7.14 18.02 16.19
CA SER A 295 -6.65 16.66 15.83
C SER A 295 -7.27 16.10 14.56
N ASP A 296 -8.40 16.66 14.08
CA ASP A 296 -9.13 16.17 12.90
C ASP A 296 -9.35 17.22 11.81
N LYS A 297 -8.70 18.41 11.93
CA LYS A 297 -8.87 19.52 10.99
C LYS A 297 -7.56 20.21 10.69
N ILE A 298 -7.31 20.44 9.41
CA ILE A 298 -6.16 21.23 8.93
C ILE A 298 -6.60 22.36 8.01
N VAL A 299 -5.70 23.33 7.88
CA VAL A 299 -5.74 24.39 6.87
C VAL A 299 -4.44 24.34 6.08
N ILE A 300 -4.58 24.33 4.76
CA ILE A 300 -3.47 24.48 3.82
C ILE A 300 -3.43 25.93 3.38
N SER A 301 -2.28 26.57 3.56
CA SER A 301 -2.09 28.00 3.32
C SER A 301 -2.41 28.42 1.89
N LYS A 302 -2.95 29.64 1.72
CA LYS A 302 -3.00 30.31 0.43
C LYS A 302 -1.60 30.71 -0.03
N VAL A 303 -1.33 30.65 -1.33
CA VAL A 303 -0.12 31.19 -1.99
C VAL A 303 -0.51 31.92 -3.25
N ASP A 304 0.32 32.87 -3.71
CA ASP A 304 0.07 33.59 -4.97
C ASP A 304 0.30 32.69 -6.19
N SER A 305 1.33 31.85 -6.09
CA SER A 305 1.66 30.81 -7.08
C SER A 305 2.17 29.57 -6.37
N ILE A 306 1.81 28.40 -6.90
CA ILE A 306 2.30 27.12 -6.38
C ILE A 306 3.63 26.79 -7.06
N GLU A 307 4.66 26.66 -6.24
CA GLU A 307 5.97 26.19 -6.65
C GLU A 307 6.10 24.71 -6.31
N ILE A 308 6.47 23.89 -7.30
CA ILE A 308 6.70 22.45 -7.11
C ILE A 308 8.19 22.19 -7.26
N LYS A 309 8.75 21.38 -6.38
CA LYS A 309 10.18 21.01 -6.33
C LYS A 309 10.34 19.51 -6.14
N ASP A 310 11.56 19.03 -6.33
CA ASP A 310 11.94 17.65 -6.05
C ASP A 310 11.68 17.32 -4.58
N ALA A 311 11.28 16.09 -4.32
CA ALA A 311 11.02 15.60 -2.97
C ALA A 311 11.63 14.21 -2.75
N GLU A 312 11.95 13.93 -1.49
CA GLU A 312 12.41 12.62 -1.06
C GLU A 312 11.60 12.20 0.17
N ILE A 313 11.20 10.93 0.20
CA ILE A 313 10.46 10.36 1.32
C ILE A 313 10.93 8.93 1.58
N THR A 314 11.08 8.59 2.85
CA THR A 314 11.36 7.22 3.29
C THR A 314 10.07 6.62 3.85
N LEU A 315 9.64 5.48 3.30
CA LEU A 315 8.46 4.79 3.79
C LEU A 315 8.76 4.11 5.14
N PRO A 316 7.80 4.13 6.09
CA PRO A 316 7.95 3.37 7.32
C PRO A 316 7.83 1.88 7.03
N PRO A 317 8.30 1.01 7.95
CA PRO A 317 8.09 -0.42 7.82
C PRO A 317 6.59 -0.78 7.79
N ASP A 318 6.21 -1.78 6.99
CA ASP A 318 4.83 -2.25 6.89
C ASP A 318 4.43 -3.02 8.15
N MET A 319 3.58 -2.41 8.98
CA MET A 319 3.10 -3.02 10.22
C MET A 319 2.19 -4.22 9.97
N SER A 320 1.46 -4.25 8.85
CA SER A 320 0.63 -5.40 8.49
C SER A 320 1.49 -6.62 8.16
N MET A 321 2.61 -6.39 7.49
CA MET A 321 3.62 -7.41 7.20
C MET A 321 4.27 -7.91 8.50
N LEU A 322 4.71 -7.00 9.38
CA LEU A 322 5.30 -7.36 10.66
C LEU A 322 4.35 -8.21 11.51
N VAL A 323 3.10 -7.77 11.69
CA VAL A 323 2.10 -8.53 12.47
C VAL A 323 1.82 -9.88 11.83
N SER A 324 1.72 -9.94 10.51
CA SER A 324 1.51 -11.20 9.79
C SER A 324 2.63 -12.19 10.04
N TYR A 325 3.88 -11.74 10.00
CA TYR A 325 5.03 -12.59 10.32
C TYR A 325 5.09 -13.00 11.78
N VAL A 326 4.80 -12.08 12.72
CA VAL A 326 4.73 -12.42 14.16
C VAL A 326 3.71 -13.52 14.43
N LEU A 327 2.55 -13.47 13.79
CA LEU A 327 1.51 -14.48 13.94
C LEU A 327 1.83 -15.79 13.20
N LEU A 328 2.38 -15.68 11.99
CA LEU A 328 2.74 -16.84 11.16
C LEU A 328 3.82 -17.68 11.83
N PHE A 329 4.81 -17.03 12.41
CA PHE A 329 6.01 -17.65 12.94
C PHE A 329 6.03 -17.69 14.46
N TRP A 330 4.85 -17.72 15.07
CA TRP A 330 4.66 -17.65 16.51
C TRP A 330 5.56 -18.62 17.30
N ASP A 331 5.68 -19.87 16.84
CA ASP A 331 6.45 -20.89 17.55
C ASP A 331 7.97 -20.67 17.46
N GLU A 332 8.45 -20.09 16.36
CA GLU A 332 9.87 -19.84 16.07
C GLU A 332 10.30 -18.39 16.33
N LEU A 333 9.41 -17.56 16.85
CA LEU A 333 9.55 -16.12 16.92
C LEU A 333 10.84 -15.65 17.65
N GLU A 334 11.29 -16.41 18.66
CA GLU A 334 12.53 -16.09 19.39
C GLU A 334 13.81 -16.31 18.56
N ASN A 335 13.70 -17.06 17.45
CA ASN A 335 14.79 -17.31 16.51
C ASN A 335 14.81 -16.30 15.35
N ILE A 336 13.87 -15.36 15.32
CA ILE A 336 13.73 -14.40 14.23
C ILE A 336 14.17 -13.01 14.66
N ILE A 337 14.91 -12.34 13.78
CA ILE A 337 15.26 -10.93 13.87
C ILE A 337 14.56 -10.22 12.72
N PHE A 338 13.75 -9.21 13.04
CA PHE A 338 13.09 -8.38 12.03
C PHE A 338 13.97 -7.17 11.75
N ASP A 339 14.50 -7.10 10.53
CA ASP A 339 15.32 -6.02 10.05
C ASP A 339 14.47 -4.85 9.55
N ASN A 340 15.06 -3.64 9.59
CA ASN A 340 14.44 -2.41 9.09
C ASN A 340 13.19 -1.97 9.88
N VAL A 341 13.15 -2.29 11.17
CA VAL A 341 12.08 -1.87 12.08
C VAL A 341 12.70 -1.26 13.34
N PHE A 342 12.14 -0.12 13.77
CA PHE A 342 12.46 0.52 15.04
C PHE A 342 11.24 0.54 15.94
N ILE A 343 11.41 0.44 17.25
CA ILE A 343 10.31 0.56 18.20
C ILE A 343 9.54 1.87 18.01
N ARG A 344 10.23 2.97 17.71
CA ARG A 344 9.61 4.28 17.45
C ARG A 344 8.66 4.31 16.24
N ASP A 345 8.84 3.39 15.29
CA ASP A 345 8.01 3.29 14.07
C ASP A 345 6.77 2.43 14.31
N ILE A 346 6.73 1.70 15.43
CA ILE A 346 5.61 0.83 15.79
C ILE A 346 4.56 1.68 16.51
N PRO A 347 3.34 1.84 15.97
CA PRO A 347 2.26 2.53 16.66
C PRO A 347 1.99 1.92 18.04
N GLN A 348 1.67 2.76 19.04
CA GLN A 348 1.42 2.30 20.41
C GLN A 348 0.37 1.19 20.50
N SER A 349 -0.65 1.24 19.66
CA SER A 349 -1.69 0.20 19.59
C SER A 349 -1.14 -1.20 19.25
N TYR A 350 -0.10 -1.28 18.42
CA TYR A 350 0.58 -2.55 18.11
C TYR A 350 1.49 -2.98 19.24
N ILE A 351 2.20 -2.05 19.89
CA ILE A 351 2.99 -2.34 21.09
C ILE A 351 2.09 -2.92 22.19
N ASP A 352 0.94 -2.27 22.42
CA ASP A 352 -0.07 -2.75 23.39
C ASP A 352 -0.61 -4.14 23.03
N LEU A 353 -0.83 -4.40 21.73
CA LEU A 353 -1.25 -5.71 21.24
C LEU A 353 -0.18 -6.77 21.52
N PHE A 354 1.08 -6.52 21.14
CA PHE A 354 2.16 -7.46 21.38
C PHE A 354 2.37 -7.73 22.87
N THR A 355 2.29 -6.70 23.72
CA THR A 355 2.34 -6.86 25.18
C THR A 355 1.21 -7.73 25.70
N LYS A 356 -0.04 -7.53 25.24
CA LYS A 356 -1.19 -8.37 25.61
C LYS A 356 -1.03 -9.81 25.15
N LEU A 357 -0.35 -10.03 24.03
CA LEU A 357 0.02 -11.36 23.55
C LEU A 357 1.18 -11.99 24.34
N GLY A 358 1.71 -11.31 25.34
CA GLY A 358 2.84 -11.78 26.15
C GLY A 358 4.17 -11.72 25.39
N LEU A 359 4.33 -10.75 24.50
CA LEU A 359 5.56 -10.53 23.74
C LEU A 359 6.28 -9.29 24.26
N ASP A 360 7.55 -9.46 24.61
CA ASP A 360 8.49 -8.35 24.86
C ASP A 360 9.23 -8.04 23.56
N ILE A 361 9.36 -6.75 23.25
CA ILE A 361 10.11 -6.28 22.09
C ILE A 361 11.53 -5.89 22.53
N ILE A 362 12.53 -6.48 21.90
CA ILE A 362 13.94 -6.17 22.11
C ILE A 362 14.44 -5.46 20.85
N GLU A 363 14.97 -4.24 21.00
CA GLU A 363 15.55 -3.46 19.90
C GLU A 363 17.07 -3.50 19.96
N ASP A 364 17.70 -3.73 18.80
CA ASP A 364 19.15 -3.57 18.60
C ASP A 364 19.41 -2.86 17.27
N LYS A 365 19.86 -1.59 17.32
CA LYS A 365 20.14 -0.71 16.17
C LYS A 365 18.92 -0.55 15.24
N HIS A 366 18.88 -1.30 14.13
CA HIS A 366 17.85 -1.25 13.09
C HIS A 366 16.99 -2.51 13.05
N THR A 367 17.00 -3.27 14.13
CA THR A 367 16.32 -4.57 14.20
C THR A 367 15.50 -4.68 15.47
N ILE A 368 14.44 -5.44 15.40
CA ILE A 368 13.68 -5.88 16.58
C ILE A 368 13.60 -7.39 16.63
N GLN A 369 13.50 -7.89 17.84
CA GLN A 369 13.25 -9.30 18.14
C GLN A 369 12.16 -9.39 19.17
N PHE A 370 11.30 -10.41 19.04
CA PHE A 370 10.29 -10.71 20.03
C PHE A 370 10.76 -11.83 20.96
N LYS A 371 10.48 -11.68 22.25
CA LYS A 371 10.69 -12.68 23.27
C LYS A 371 9.36 -13.00 23.93
N LYS A 372 9.04 -14.27 24.08
CA LYS A 372 7.83 -14.70 24.78
C LYS A 372 8.02 -14.50 26.29
N ALA A 373 7.06 -13.84 26.94
CA ALA A 373 7.03 -13.75 28.38
C ALA A 373 6.73 -15.13 28.98
N SER A 374 7.29 -15.40 30.15
CA SER A 374 7.15 -16.69 30.85
C SER A 374 5.73 -16.99 31.33
N GLN A 375 4.81 -16.01 31.32
CA GLN A 375 3.38 -16.17 31.67
C GLN A 375 2.57 -15.39 30.63
N ILE A 376 1.79 -16.13 29.84
CA ILE A 376 0.79 -15.57 28.93
C ILE A 376 -0.56 -15.61 29.66
N GLU A 377 -1.30 -14.49 29.67
CA GLU A 377 -2.70 -14.51 30.10
C GLU A 377 -3.50 -15.43 29.16
N SER A 378 -3.93 -16.59 29.67
CA SER A 378 -4.49 -17.68 28.87
C SER A 378 -5.76 -17.32 28.07
N GLU A 379 -6.50 -16.30 28.47
CA GLU A 379 -7.76 -15.91 27.84
C GLU A 379 -7.58 -15.35 26.42
N TYR A 380 -6.46 -14.67 26.12
CA TYR A 380 -6.20 -14.13 24.78
C TYR A 380 -5.72 -15.18 23.78
N PHE A 381 -5.05 -16.23 24.27
CA PHE A 381 -4.57 -17.32 23.40
C PHE A 381 -5.71 -18.20 22.88
N GLU A 382 -6.77 -18.38 23.68
CA GLU A 382 -7.98 -19.07 23.21
C GLU A 382 -8.71 -18.29 22.13
N PHE A 383 -8.75 -16.97 22.23
CA PHE A 383 -9.38 -16.11 21.21
C PHE A 383 -8.67 -16.20 19.85
N LEU A 384 -7.34 -16.21 19.82
CA LEU A 384 -6.55 -16.39 18.59
C LEU A 384 -6.67 -17.82 18.03
N ARG A 385 -6.86 -18.82 18.90
CA ARG A 385 -7.01 -20.21 18.51
C ARG A 385 -8.43 -20.55 18.02
N LEU A 386 -9.45 -19.85 18.50
CA LEU A 386 -10.86 -20.03 18.15
C LEU A 386 -11.31 -19.08 17.02
N GLY A 387 -10.62 -17.97 16.81
CA GLY A 387 -10.87 -17.00 15.72
C GLY A 387 -10.09 -17.30 14.42
N ALA A 388 -9.29 -18.35 14.41
CA ALA A 388 -8.49 -18.79 13.28
C ALA A 388 -9.26 -19.77 12.38
#